data_e95dddf17d93db9207cd42fd3fb98091
#
_entry.id   e95dddf17d93db9207cd42fd3fb98091
#
_cell.length_a   1.000
_cell.length_b   1.000
_cell.length_c   1.000
_cell.angle_alpha   90.00
_cell.angle_beta   90.00
_cell.angle_gamma   90.00
#
_symmetry.space_group_name_H-M   'P 1'
#
loop_
_entity.id
_entity.type
_entity.pdbx_description
1 polymer ?
#
loop_
_entity_poly.entity_id
_entity_poly.type
_entity_poly.pdbx_seq_one_letter_code
_entity_poly.pdbx_strand_id
1 'polypeptide(L)'
;IGLISSLCVYAKINDLGFIETPYRKVENAVVDLKNEDVVYLTAEEEEGKIIGQGNAPLNDDGTFIRDKVKCRQDADYPVVPPSEVELIDVAPQQIASIAASLIPFLEHDDAHRALMGSNMMRQAVPLISPEAPIVGTGIEKQVCEDSRTMITAEGDGVIEYVDATTIKIMYDRTEDEEFVSFEPALKEYRIPKFRRTNQNMTIDLRPICEKGQRVKKGDILTEGYATQNGELALGRNLLVAYMPWKGYNYEDAIVLNERMVREDILTSVHVSEYSLEVRETKRGMEELTSDIPNVSEDATKDLDERGIVRVGAHVVPGDILIGKITPKGESDPSPEEKL
;
A
#
# COMPACT_ATOMS: atom_id res chain seq x y z
N ILE A 1 6.12 -17.47 -9.66
CA ILE A 1 5.98 -16.03 -9.93
C ILE A 1 4.95 -15.47 -8.95
N GLY A 2 5.31 -14.39 -8.22
CA GLY A 2 4.44 -13.75 -7.24
C GLY A 2 4.48 -14.30 -5.82
N LEU A 3 5.02 -15.49 -5.60
CA LEU A 3 5.20 -16.08 -4.26
C LEU A 3 6.62 -15.91 -3.73
N ILE A 4 7.61 -15.92 -4.63
CA ILE A 4 9.03 -15.74 -4.31
C ILE A 4 9.48 -14.41 -4.89
N SER A 5 10.19 -13.62 -4.11
CA SER A 5 10.71 -12.31 -4.52
C SER A 5 12.08 -12.07 -3.89
N SER A 6 12.97 -11.41 -4.62
CA SER A 6 14.20 -10.84 -4.09
C SER A 6 13.93 -9.65 -3.15
N LEU A 7 12.76 -9.02 -3.29
CA LEU A 7 12.28 -7.98 -2.38
C LEU A 7 11.63 -8.65 -1.16
N CYS A 8 12.42 -8.97 -0.18
CA CYS A 8 11.94 -9.59 1.05
C CYS A 8 11.46 -8.54 2.06
N VAL A 9 10.77 -9.02 3.08
CA VAL A 9 10.29 -8.20 4.20
C VAL A 9 11.42 -7.46 4.92
N TYR A 10 12.63 -7.98 4.86
CA TYR A 10 13.81 -7.42 5.53
C TYR A 10 14.60 -6.45 4.65
N ALA A 11 14.17 -6.18 3.42
CA ALA A 11 14.85 -5.26 2.52
C ALA A 11 14.82 -3.82 3.05
N LYS A 12 15.90 -3.08 2.80
CA LYS A 12 16.02 -1.66 3.08
C LYS A 12 16.29 -0.89 1.80
N ILE A 13 16.04 0.40 1.85
CA ILE A 13 16.43 1.33 0.77
C ILE A 13 17.64 2.12 1.27
N ASN A 14 18.74 2.12 0.49
CA ASN A 14 19.93 2.90 0.81
C ASN A 14 19.75 4.39 0.47
N ASP A 15 20.72 5.22 0.83
CA ASP A 15 20.69 6.66 0.58
C ASP A 15 20.63 7.03 -0.91
N LEU A 16 21.05 6.13 -1.78
CA LEU A 16 21.00 6.28 -3.24
C LEU A 16 19.67 5.83 -3.86
N GLY A 17 18.78 5.24 -3.08
CA GLY A 17 17.47 4.74 -3.52
C GLY A 17 17.49 3.29 -4.03
N PHE A 18 18.59 2.56 -3.91
CA PHE A 18 18.67 1.14 -4.25
C PHE A 18 18.16 0.26 -3.11
N ILE A 19 17.60 -0.89 -3.46
CA ILE A 19 17.12 -1.87 -2.50
C ILE A 19 18.29 -2.77 -2.09
N GLU A 20 18.47 -2.94 -0.80
CA GLU A 20 19.46 -3.80 -0.18
C GLU A 20 18.80 -4.92 0.60
N THR A 21 19.35 -6.11 0.47
CA THR A 21 18.87 -7.32 1.15
C THR A 21 19.87 -7.75 2.23
N PRO A 22 19.42 -8.15 3.43
CA PRO A 22 20.30 -8.54 4.51
C PRO A 22 20.81 -9.97 4.35
N TYR A 23 22.09 -10.17 4.63
CA TYR A 23 22.75 -11.47 4.66
C TYR A 23 23.68 -11.56 5.87
N ARG A 24 23.92 -12.80 6.34
CA ARG A 24 24.96 -13.10 7.31
C ARG A 24 26.20 -13.61 6.59
N LYS A 25 27.36 -13.16 7.01
CA LYS A 25 28.64 -13.62 6.45
C LYS A 25 28.97 -15.03 6.92
N VAL A 26 29.61 -15.79 6.06
CA VAL A 26 30.16 -17.09 6.38
C VAL A 26 31.67 -17.00 6.23
N GLU A 27 32.41 -17.16 7.32
CA GLU A 27 33.87 -17.16 7.33
C GLU A 27 34.40 -18.50 7.83
N ASN A 28 35.25 -19.14 7.05
CA ASN A 28 35.82 -20.46 7.38
C ASN A 28 34.75 -21.54 7.70
N ALA A 29 33.66 -21.57 6.94
CA ALA A 29 32.52 -22.46 7.14
C ALA A 29 31.77 -22.25 8.49
N VAL A 30 31.91 -21.10 9.12
CA VAL A 30 31.18 -20.69 10.32
C VAL A 30 30.32 -19.46 9.98
N VAL A 31 29.04 -19.55 10.31
CA VAL A 31 28.08 -18.46 10.14
C VAL A 31 28.16 -17.52 11.34
N ASP A 32 28.25 -16.23 11.10
CA ASP A 32 28.12 -15.27 12.19
C ASP A 32 26.66 -15.17 12.64
N LEU A 33 26.37 -15.64 13.85
CA LEU A 33 25.04 -15.66 14.43
C LEU A 33 24.66 -14.37 15.16
N LYS A 34 25.59 -13.41 15.28
CA LYS A 34 25.32 -12.13 15.92
C LYS A 34 24.46 -11.25 14.97
N ASN A 35 23.43 -10.65 15.52
CA ASN A 35 22.55 -9.77 14.73
C ASN A 35 23.21 -8.44 14.35
N GLU A 36 24.34 -8.09 14.99
CA GLU A 36 25.07 -6.84 14.74
C GLU A 36 25.89 -6.89 13.44
N ASP A 37 26.24 -8.09 12.96
CA ASP A 37 27.11 -8.29 11.79
C ASP A 37 26.33 -8.64 10.50
N VAL A 38 25.06 -8.29 10.44
CA VAL A 38 24.23 -8.44 9.22
C VAL A 38 24.67 -7.41 8.17
N VAL A 39 25.05 -7.92 7.00
CA VAL A 39 25.46 -7.08 5.86
C VAL A 39 24.29 -6.89 4.91
N TYR A 40 24.04 -5.65 4.53
CA TYR A 40 23.05 -5.33 3.49
C TYR A 40 23.76 -5.18 2.16
N LEU A 41 23.32 -5.92 1.15
CA LEU A 41 23.89 -5.93 -0.19
C LEU A 41 22.85 -5.54 -1.22
N THR A 42 23.29 -4.75 -2.20
CA THR A 42 22.53 -4.47 -3.42
C THR A 42 22.58 -5.67 -4.37
N ALA A 43 21.70 -5.70 -5.38
CA ALA A 43 21.68 -6.78 -6.36
C ALA A 43 23.01 -6.92 -7.13
N GLU A 44 23.72 -5.81 -7.38
CA GLU A 44 25.04 -5.81 -8.03
C GLU A 44 26.13 -6.42 -7.13
N GLU A 45 26.08 -6.13 -5.84
CA GLU A 45 27.02 -6.68 -4.86
C GLU A 45 26.76 -8.16 -4.54
N GLU A 46 25.54 -8.63 -4.76
CA GLU A 46 25.10 -10.03 -4.58
C GLU A 46 25.53 -10.89 -5.77
N GLU A 47 25.69 -10.32 -6.97
CA GLU A 47 25.97 -11.04 -8.20
C GLU A 47 27.21 -11.91 -8.08
N GLY A 48 27.09 -13.17 -8.47
CA GLY A 48 28.16 -14.16 -8.46
C GLY A 48 28.49 -14.77 -7.10
N LYS A 49 27.88 -14.31 -5.99
CA LYS A 49 28.11 -14.86 -4.64
C LYS A 49 27.34 -16.15 -4.41
N ILE A 50 27.94 -17.04 -3.63
CA ILE A 50 27.31 -18.31 -3.21
C ILE A 50 26.59 -18.09 -1.90
N ILE A 51 25.25 -18.11 -1.96
CA ILE A 51 24.37 -17.80 -0.83
C ILE A 51 23.67 -19.06 -0.33
N GLY A 52 23.96 -19.46 0.91
CA GLY A 52 23.31 -20.58 1.59
C GLY A 52 21.85 -20.26 1.96
N GLN A 53 21.00 -21.29 1.95
CA GLN A 53 19.61 -21.15 2.39
C GLN A 53 19.54 -20.96 3.91
N GLY A 54 18.65 -20.07 4.37
CA GLY A 54 18.44 -19.75 5.78
C GLY A 54 17.92 -20.92 6.65
N ASN A 55 17.46 -22.01 6.02
CA ASN A 55 17.04 -23.24 6.70
C ASN A 55 18.15 -24.31 6.79
N ALA A 56 19.38 -23.98 6.38
CA ALA A 56 20.50 -24.89 6.54
C ALA A 56 20.70 -25.23 8.03
N PRO A 57 20.82 -26.51 8.41
CA PRO A 57 21.00 -26.88 9.80
C PRO A 57 22.39 -26.46 10.29
N LEU A 58 22.39 -25.62 11.34
CA LEU A 58 23.58 -25.09 11.99
C LEU A 58 23.68 -25.61 13.43
N ASN A 59 24.89 -25.74 13.92
CA ASN A 59 25.16 -25.94 15.35
C ASN A 59 25.05 -24.59 16.09
N ASP A 60 25.02 -24.63 17.41
CA ASP A 60 25.01 -23.44 18.28
C ASP A 60 26.25 -22.53 18.05
N ASP A 61 27.33 -23.11 17.58
CA ASP A 61 28.58 -22.41 17.24
C ASP A 61 28.56 -21.76 15.84
N GLY A 62 27.46 -21.86 15.08
CA GLY A 62 27.35 -21.36 13.72
C GLY A 62 27.98 -22.25 12.63
N THR A 63 28.49 -23.43 12.98
CA THR A 63 29.04 -24.40 12.03
C THR A 63 27.95 -25.19 11.34
N PHE A 64 28.10 -25.52 10.04
CA PHE A 64 27.16 -26.35 9.31
C PHE A 64 27.23 -27.80 9.80
N ILE A 65 26.06 -28.41 10.04
CA ILE A 65 25.94 -29.82 10.44
C ILE A 65 26.19 -30.77 9.27
N ARG A 66 25.89 -30.32 8.05
CA ARG A 66 25.97 -31.15 6.83
C ARG A 66 27.23 -30.82 6.03
N ASP A 67 27.81 -31.84 5.43
CA ASP A 67 28.99 -31.72 4.54
C ASP A 67 28.67 -31.00 3.22
N LYS A 68 27.38 -30.83 2.89
CA LYS A 68 26.92 -30.11 1.70
C LYS A 68 25.76 -29.21 2.04
N VAL A 69 25.82 -27.98 1.54
CA VAL A 69 24.80 -26.92 1.72
C VAL A 69 24.13 -26.65 0.39
N LYS A 70 22.81 -26.52 0.42
CA LYS A 70 22.05 -26.01 -0.73
C LYS A 70 22.20 -24.51 -0.79
N CYS A 71 22.68 -24.02 -1.90
CA CYS A 71 22.92 -22.60 -2.12
C CYS A 71 22.17 -22.11 -3.38
N ARG A 72 22.15 -20.81 -3.55
CA ARG A 72 21.81 -20.15 -4.80
C ARG A 72 23.01 -19.32 -5.25
N GLN A 73 23.20 -19.26 -6.53
CA GLN A 73 24.18 -18.40 -7.19
C GLN A 73 23.54 -17.91 -8.48
N ASP A 74 23.24 -16.63 -8.55
CA ASP A 74 22.49 -16.04 -9.66
C ASP A 74 21.20 -16.81 -10.01
N ALA A 75 21.14 -17.46 -11.16
CA ALA A 75 20.01 -18.28 -11.60
C ALA A 75 20.13 -19.77 -11.27
N ASP A 76 21.27 -20.22 -10.73
CA ASP A 76 21.55 -21.62 -10.43
C ASP A 76 21.38 -21.94 -8.93
N TYR A 77 21.15 -23.22 -8.64
CA TYR A 77 21.01 -23.75 -7.27
C TYR A 77 22.04 -24.83 -6.99
N PRO A 78 23.32 -24.46 -6.83
CA PRO A 78 24.38 -25.42 -6.57
C PRO A 78 24.29 -26.02 -5.18
N VAL A 79 24.84 -27.23 -5.02
CA VAL A 79 25.04 -27.86 -3.71
C VAL A 79 26.54 -27.94 -3.48
N VAL A 80 27.03 -27.11 -2.58
CA VAL A 80 28.46 -26.89 -2.35
C VAL A 80 28.91 -27.31 -0.93
N PRO A 81 30.20 -27.56 -0.71
CA PRO A 81 30.69 -27.74 0.65
C PRO A 81 30.63 -26.43 1.43
N PRO A 82 30.53 -26.47 2.78
CA PRO A 82 30.45 -25.28 3.63
C PRO A 82 31.58 -24.25 3.44
N SER A 83 32.74 -24.69 2.99
CA SER A 83 33.91 -23.83 2.76
C SER A 83 33.76 -22.88 1.55
N GLU A 84 32.82 -23.17 0.65
CA GLU A 84 32.58 -22.35 -0.53
C GLU A 84 31.41 -21.37 -0.32
N VAL A 85 30.65 -21.51 0.77
CA VAL A 85 29.52 -20.62 1.10
C VAL A 85 30.07 -19.30 1.60
N GLU A 86 29.71 -18.21 0.94
CA GLU A 86 30.15 -16.87 1.30
C GLU A 86 29.16 -16.14 2.19
N LEU A 87 27.87 -16.33 1.92
CA LEU A 87 26.76 -15.71 2.60
C LEU A 87 25.69 -16.72 2.93
N ILE A 88 24.85 -16.39 3.91
CA ILE A 88 23.63 -17.17 4.22
C ILE A 88 22.46 -16.22 4.45
N ASP A 89 21.28 -16.63 4.03
CA ASP A 89 20.04 -15.87 4.31
C ASP A 89 19.84 -15.73 5.83
N VAL A 90 19.36 -14.56 6.26
CA VAL A 90 19.12 -14.28 7.69
C VAL A 90 18.00 -15.17 8.24
N ALA A 91 16.97 -15.42 7.43
CA ALA A 91 15.85 -16.27 7.80
C ALA A 91 15.27 -16.99 6.57
N PRO A 92 14.64 -18.18 6.75
CA PRO A 92 14.00 -18.88 5.65
C PRO A 92 12.90 -18.08 4.95
N GLN A 93 12.21 -17.20 5.68
CA GLN A 93 11.12 -16.34 5.17
C GLN A 93 11.61 -15.28 4.20
N GLN A 94 12.90 -15.03 4.15
CA GLN A 94 13.50 -14.00 3.30
C GLN A 94 13.21 -14.20 1.80
N ILE A 95 12.97 -15.42 1.35
CA ILE A 95 12.64 -15.72 -0.06
C ILE A 95 11.18 -15.45 -0.39
N ALA A 96 10.28 -15.43 0.58
CA ALA A 96 8.86 -15.21 0.35
C ALA A 96 8.55 -13.74 0.02
N SER A 97 7.63 -13.52 -0.91
CA SER A 97 7.11 -12.18 -1.16
C SER A 97 6.29 -11.68 0.05
N ILE A 98 6.14 -10.36 0.17
CA ILE A 98 5.33 -9.75 1.23
C ILE A 98 3.89 -10.28 1.18
N ALA A 99 3.29 -10.36 -0.01
CA ALA A 99 1.94 -10.88 -0.17
C ALA A 99 1.83 -12.36 0.23
N ALA A 100 2.81 -13.20 -0.12
CA ALA A 100 2.84 -14.59 0.34
C ALA A 100 2.99 -14.69 1.86
N SER A 101 3.77 -13.81 2.48
CA SER A 101 3.98 -13.77 3.92
C SER A 101 2.74 -13.33 4.72
N LEU A 102 1.77 -12.71 4.07
CA LEU A 102 0.49 -12.32 4.67
C LEU A 102 -0.57 -13.44 4.66
N ILE A 103 -0.32 -14.57 4.00
CA ILE A 103 -1.27 -15.68 3.92
C ILE A 103 -1.14 -16.56 5.17
N PRO A 104 -2.15 -16.60 6.04
CA PRO A 104 -2.14 -17.51 7.18
C PRO A 104 -2.29 -18.96 6.71
N PHE A 105 -1.60 -19.90 7.39
CA PHE A 105 -1.62 -21.34 7.06
C PHE A 105 -1.22 -21.66 5.62
N LEU A 106 -0.26 -20.91 5.07
CA LEU A 106 0.20 -21.05 3.68
C LEU A 106 0.64 -22.49 3.35
N GLU A 107 1.22 -23.20 4.32
CA GLU A 107 1.68 -24.58 4.19
C GLU A 107 0.56 -25.60 3.90
N HIS A 108 -0.69 -25.24 4.17
CA HIS A 108 -1.86 -26.07 3.88
C HIS A 108 -2.50 -25.79 2.51
N ASP A 109 -2.03 -24.75 1.82
CA ASP A 109 -2.57 -24.34 0.53
C ASP A 109 -1.78 -24.93 -0.64
N ASP A 110 -2.49 -25.24 -1.72
CA ASP A 110 -1.85 -25.54 -3.00
C ASP A 110 -1.14 -24.28 -3.54
N ALA A 111 0.05 -24.48 -4.14
CA ALA A 111 0.86 -23.37 -4.66
C ALA A 111 0.11 -22.49 -5.68
N HIS A 112 -0.73 -23.08 -6.53
CA HIS A 112 -1.53 -22.34 -7.50
C HIS A 112 -2.58 -21.44 -6.82
N ARG A 113 -3.23 -21.93 -5.75
CA ARG A 113 -4.20 -21.14 -4.98
C ARG A 113 -3.55 -20.08 -4.15
N ALA A 114 -2.40 -20.33 -3.56
CA ALA A 114 -1.58 -19.34 -2.87
C ALA A 114 -1.16 -18.22 -3.81
N LEU A 115 -0.77 -18.54 -5.05
CA LEU A 115 -0.46 -17.53 -6.07
C LEU A 115 -1.67 -16.66 -6.41
N MET A 116 -2.85 -17.25 -6.61
CA MET A 116 -4.07 -16.49 -6.88
C MET A 116 -4.41 -15.57 -5.71
N GLY A 117 -4.37 -16.06 -4.47
CA GLY A 117 -4.60 -15.27 -3.26
C GLY A 117 -3.61 -14.12 -3.11
N SER A 118 -2.32 -14.38 -3.33
CA SER A 118 -1.27 -13.35 -3.31
C SER A 118 -1.53 -12.24 -4.34
N ASN A 119 -1.94 -12.61 -5.55
CA ASN A 119 -2.29 -11.65 -6.59
C ASN A 119 -3.53 -10.82 -6.22
N MET A 120 -4.55 -11.46 -5.64
CA MET A 120 -5.80 -10.78 -5.22
C MET A 120 -5.56 -9.79 -4.08
N MET A 121 -4.69 -10.11 -3.11
CA MET A 121 -4.34 -9.16 -2.04
C MET A 121 -3.76 -7.86 -2.57
N ARG A 122 -2.98 -7.90 -3.65
CA ARG A 122 -2.43 -6.70 -4.30
C ARG A 122 -3.46 -5.84 -5.03
N GLN A 123 -4.66 -6.37 -5.26
CA GLN A 123 -5.78 -5.69 -5.94
C GLN A 123 -6.87 -5.27 -4.95
N ALA A 124 -6.63 -5.40 -3.64
CA ALA A 124 -7.60 -5.05 -2.62
C ALA A 124 -7.95 -3.56 -2.68
N VAL A 125 -9.24 -3.26 -2.66
CA VAL A 125 -9.77 -1.90 -2.68
C VAL A 125 -9.86 -1.39 -1.23
N PRO A 126 -9.35 -0.19 -0.92
CA PRO A 126 -9.51 0.42 0.39
C PRO A 126 -10.99 0.63 0.72
N LEU A 127 -11.43 0.09 1.84
CA LEU A 127 -12.81 0.22 2.32
C LEU A 127 -12.97 1.46 3.21
N ILE A 128 -14.19 1.98 3.32
CA ILE A 128 -14.52 3.07 4.24
C ILE A 128 -14.28 2.66 5.69
N SER A 129 -14.64 1.41 6.03
CA SER A 129 -14.45 0.83 7.37
C SER A 129 -13.71 -0.50 7.24
N PRO A 130 -12.38 -0.49 7.10
CA PRO A 130 -11.62 -1.71 7.10
C PRO A 130 -11.61 -2.36 8.48
N GLU A 131 -11.31 -3.65 8.55
CA GLU A 131 -11.21 -4.40 9.79
C GLU A 131 -9.94 -5.26 9.79
N ALA A 132 -9.17 -5.20 10.87
CA ALA A 132 -7.98 -6.00 11.03
C ALA A 132 -8.34 -7.50 11.01
N PRO A 133 -7.51 -8.37 10.40
CA PRO A 133 -7.77 -9.78 10.32
C PRO A 133 -7.76 -10.42 11.72
N ILE A 134 -8.72 -11.30 12.00
CA ILE A 134 -8.76 -12.06 13.27
C ILE A 134 -7.60 -13.05 13.33
N VAL A 135 -7.26 -13.64 12.18
CA VAL A 135 -6.12 -14.56 12.04
C VAL A 135 -5.12 -13.95 11.07
N GLY A 136 -3.93 -13.70 11.54
CA GLY A 136 -2.83 -13.11 10.77
C GLY A 136 -1.53 -13.87 10.96
N THR A 137 -0.50 -13.46 10.25
CA THR A 137 0.85 -14.04 10.30
C THR A 137 1.79 -13.26 11.26
N GLY A 138 1.36 -12.10 11.74
CA GLY A 138 2.15 -11.20 12.59
C GLY A 138 2.98 -10.18 11.81
N ILE A 139 3.03 -10.26 10.49
CA ILE A 139 3.76 -9.32 9.63
C ILE A 139 2.94 -8.09 9.28
N GLU A 140 1.64 -8.13 9.50
CA GLU A 140 0.68 -7.07 9.14
C GLU A 140 1.06 -5.73 9.75
N LYS A 141 1.51 -5.75 11.01
CA LYS A 141 1.95 -4.54 11.72
C LYS A 141 3.20 -3.95 11.08
N GLN A 142 4.21 -4.77 10.82
CA GLN A 142 5.45 -4.31 10.20
C GLN A 142 5.22 -3.76 8.80
N VAL A 143 4.40 -4.45 7.98
CA VAL A 143 4.03 -3.97 6.63
C VAL A 143 3.33 -2.62 6.70
N CYS A 144 2.47 -2.43 7.71
CA CYS A 144 1.75 -1.18 7.90
C CYS A 144 2.69 -0.03 8.30
N GLU A 145 3.62 -0.27 9.21
CA GLU A 145 4.63 0.70 9.65
C GLU A 145 5.58 1.08 8.50
N ASP A 146 6.12 0.09 7.80
CA ASP A 146 7.07 0.28 6.70
C ASP A 146 6.46 0.95 5.47
N SER A 147 5.16 0.76 5.24
CA SER A 147 4.43 1.41 4.14
C SER A 147 4.29 2.92 4.30
N ARG A 148 4.49 3.44 5.52
CA ARG A 148 4.33 4.86 5.88
C ARG A 148 2.99 5.47 5.44
N THR A 149 1.95 4.65 5.37
CA THR A 149 0.59 5.12 5.03
C THR A 149 -0.06 5.87 6.18
N MET A 150 0.31 5.52 7.41
CA MET A 150 -0.17 6.19 8.62
C MET A 150 0.79 7.31 9.04
N ILE A 151 0.26 8.32 9.70
CA ILE A 151 1.06 9.36 10.35
C ILE A 151 1.45 8.86 11.74
N THR A 152 2.74 8.88 12.02
CA THR A 152 3.30 8.48 13.32
C THR A 152 3.99 9.66 13.98
N ALA A 153 4.08 9.65 15.31
CA ALA A 153 4.82 10.66 16.07
C ALA A 153 6.34 10.52 15.84
N GLU A 154 7.01 11.62 15.54
CA GLU A 154 8.45 11.64 15.27
C GLU A 154 9.31 11.73 16.55
N GLY A 155 8.70 12.13 17.65
CA GLY A 155 9.34 12.26 18.96
C GLY A 155 8.33 12.15 20.09
N ASP A 156 8.83 12.26 21.31
CA ASP A 156 7.99 12.31 22.52
C ASP A 156 7.38 13.72 22.65
N GLY A 157 6.10 13.80 23.00
CA GLY A 157 5.42 15.08 23.09
C GLY A 157 3.98 14.99 23.58
N VAL A 158 3.27 16.12 23.48
CA VAL A 158 1.87 16.26 23.88
C VAL A 158 1.05 16.83 22.71
N ILE A 159 -0.11 16.24 22.48
CA ILE A 159 -1.03 16.68 21.44
C ILE A 159 -1.77 17.93 21.91
N GLU A 160 -1.55 19.05 21.25
CA GLU A 160 -2.22 20.31 21.57
C GLU A 160 -3.56 20.50 20.86
N TYR A 161 -3.65 20.01 19.63
CA TYR A 161 -4.84 20.18 18.81
C TYR A 161 -5.07 18.99 17.89
N VAL A 162 -6.32 18.57 17.77
CA VAL A 162 -6.77 17.52 16.85
C VAL A 162 -8.11 17.93 16.24
N ASP A 163 -8.19 17.86 14.94
CA ASP A 163 -9.44 17.85 14.18
C ASP A 163 -9.39 16.81 13.04
N ALA A 164 -10.43 16.74 12.22
CA ALA A 164 -10.50 15.75 11.13
C ALA A 164 -9.40 15.91 10.06
N THR A 165 -8.75 17.07 10.00
CA THR A 165 -7.79 17.44 8.94
C THR A 165 -6.40 17.75 9.45
N THR A 166 -6.26 18.01 10.75
CA THR A 166 -5.01 18.53 11.31
C THR A 166 -4.75 17.97 12.71
N ILE A 167 -3.50 17.58 12.95
CA ILE A 167 -2.99 17.23 14.28
C ILE A 167 -1.81 18.17 14.57
N LYS A 168 -1.78 18.79 15.75
CA LYS A 168 -0.63 19.58 16.21
C LYS A 168 -0.06 18.99 17.47
N ILE A 169 1.24 18.74 17.45
CA ILE A 169 1.99 18.12 18.55
C ILE A 169 3.08 19.06 18.98
N MET A 170 3.15 19.31 20.29
CA MET A 170 4.27 19.96 20.94
C MET A 170 5.25 18.87 21.37
N TYR A 171 6.39 18.79 20.71
CA TYR A 171 7.44 17.83 21.02
C TYR A 171 8.31 18.30 22.18
N ASP A 172 8.67 17.35 23.05
CA ASP A 172 9.65 17.57 24.09
C ASP A 172 11.03 17.64 23.44
N ARG A 173 11.77 18.74 23.64
CA ARG A 173 13.12 18.93 23.13
C ARG A 173 14.10 19.16 24.25
N THR A 174 15.31 18.65 24.09
CA THR A 174 16.43 19.00 24.92
C THR A 174 16.99 20.38 24.52
N GLU A 175 17.69 21.06 25.41
CA GLU A 175 18.33 22.36 25.13
C GLU A 175 19.29 22.29 23.93
N ASP A 176 19.99 21.17 23.76
CA ASP A 176 20.91 20.94 22.65
C ASP A 176 20.15 20.76 21.33
N GLU A 177 19.03 20.04 21.32
CA GLU A 177 18.16 19.88 20.14
C GLU A 177 17.49 21.20 19.75
N GLU A 178 17.07 22.01 20.70
CA GLU A 178 16.49 23.32 20.44
C GLU A 178 17.51 24.28 19.81
N PHE A 179 18.78 24.16 20.19
CA PHE A 179 19.86 24.98 19.63
C PHE A 179 20.25 24.55 18.21
N VAL A 180 20.23 23.25 17.90
CA VAL A 180 20.66 22.69 16.59
C VAL A 180 19.51 22.66 15.58
N SER A 181 18.29 22.46 16.03
CA SER A 181 17.12 22.33 15.13
C SER A 181 16.56 23.68 14.72
N PHE A 182 16.42 23.88 13.40
CA PHE A 182 15.72 25.04 12.83
C PHE A 182 14.20 24.87 12.76
N GLU A 183 13.69 23.67 13.09
CA GLU A 183 12.26 23.38 13.07
C GLU A 183 11.58 23.83 14.36
N PRO A 184 10.32 24.31 14.31
CA PRO A 184 9.57 24.67 15.52
C PRO A 184 9.26 23.43 16.35
N ALA A 185 9.21 23.54 17.69
CA ALA A 185 8.82 22.46 18.58
C ALA A 185 7.37 22.01 18.34
N LEU A 186 6.50 22.96 17.95
CA LEU A 186 5.12 22.69 17.53
C LEU A 186 5.09 22.24 16.07
N LYS A 187 4.79 20.97 15.83
CA LYS A 187 4.68 20.39 14.47
C LYS A 187 3.21 20.17 14.09
N GLU A 188 2.88 20.58 12.88
CA GLU A 188 1.54 20.42 12.30
C GLU A 188 1.54 19.30 11.27
N TYR A 189 0.68 18.31 11.46
CA TYR A 189 0.42 17.22 10.53
C TYR A 189 -0.93 17.42 9.85
N ARG A 190 -0.93 17.44 8.52
CA ARG A 190 -2.16 17.52 7.73
C ARG A 190 -2.62 16.13 7.36
N ILE A 191 -3.85 15.81 7.70
CA ILE A 191 -4.48 14.52 7.43
C ILE A 191 -5.11 14.55 6.05
N PRO A 192 -4.68 13.70 5.10
CA PRO A 192 -5.30 13.62 3.79
C PRO A 192 -6.74 13.11 3.90
N LYS A 193 -7.68 13.82 3.27
CA LYS A 193 -9.10 13.46 3.18
C LYS A 193 -9.48 13.25 1.73
N PHE A 194 -10.01 12.06 1.42
CA PHE A 194 -10.52 11.67 0.10
C PHE A 194 -9.57 12.02 -1.07
N ARG A 195 -8.27 11.91 -0.85
CA ARG A 195 -7.28 12.18 -1.88
C ARG A 195 -7.28 11.06 -2.92
N ARG A 196 -7.45 11.41 -4.20
CA ARG A 196 -7.43 10.45 -5.30
C ARG A 196 -6.06 9.76 -5.45
N THR A 197 -6.08 8.46 -5.71
CA THR A 197 -4.91 7.68 -6.14
C THR A 197 -4.89 7.53 -7.66
N ASN A 198 -3.78 7.04 -8.22
CA ASN A 198 -3.65 6.81 -9.67
C ASN A 198 -4.67 5.79 -10.20
N GLN A 199 -5.19 4.90 -9.37
CA GLN A 199 -6.22 3.93 -9.71
C GLN A 199 -7.64 4.41 -9.36
N ASN A 200 -7.83 5.72 -9.19
CA ASN A 200 -9.12 6.34 -8.86
C ASN A 200 -9.73 5.89 -7.53
N MET A 201 -8.92 5.37 -6.62
CA MET A 201 -9.33 5.07 -5.25
C MET A 201 -9.03 6.25 -4.33
N THR A 202 -9.46 6.20 -3.09
CA THR A 202 -9.29 7.28 -2.13
C THR A 202 -8.38 6.93 -0.98
N ILE A 203 -7.50 7.87 -0.64
CA ILE A 203 -6.79 7.88 0.63
C ILE A 203 -7.57 8.79 1.57
N ASP A 204 -8.13 8.19 2.61
CA ASP A 204 -8.84 8.88 3.67
C ASP A 204 -8.32 8.41 5.02
N LEU A 205 -7.68 9.30 5.76
CA LEU A 205 -7.17 9.01 7.09
C LEU A 205 -8.01 9.74 8.14
N ARG A 206 -8.14 9.13 9.30
CA ARG A 206 -8.81 9.71 10.47
C ARG A 206 -7.89 9.69 11.68
N PRO A 207 -7.91 10.73 12.53
CA PRO A 207 -7.14 10.74 13.76
C PRO A 207 -7.70 9.71 14.75
N ILE A 208 -6.82 9.05 15.49
CA ILE A 208 -7.16 8.12 16.59
C ILE A 208 -6.69 8.66 17.94
N CYS A 209 -5.97 9.76 17.93
CA CYS A 209 -5.42 10.41 19.11
C CYS A 209 -6.34 11.51 19.63
N GLU A 210 -6.22 11.86 20.91
CA GLU A 210 -7.02 12.89 21.57
C GLU A 210 -6.17 14.08 22.02
N LYS A 211 -6.81 15.26 22.11
CA LYS A 211 -6.15 16.46 22.63
C LYS A 211 -5.70 16.25 24.07
N GLY A 212 -4.45 16.62 24.38
CA GLY A 212 -3.83 16.46 25.69
C GLY A 212 -3.22 15.07 25.93
N GLN A 213 -3.34 14.14 24.99
CA GLN A 213 -2.69 12.83 25.04
C GLN A 213 -1.18 13.00 24.91
N ARG A 214 -0.42 12.26 25.74
CA ARG A 214 1.02 12.16 25.62
C ARG A 214 1.35 11.04 24.63
N VAL A 215 2.24 11.34 23.68
CA VAL A 215 2.69 10.41 22.64
C VAL A 215 4.18 10.20 22.75
N LYS A 216 4.63 9.02 22.30
CA LYS A 216 6.03 8.64 22.18
C LYS A 216 6.41 8.54 20.71
N LYS A 217 7.70 8.60 20.45
CA LYS A 217 8.24 8.36 19.11
C LYS A 217 7.75 7.02 18.56
N GLY A 218 7.14 7.05 17.37
CA GLY A 218 6.59 5.87 16.70
C GLY A 218 5.12 5.58 17.00
N ASP A 219 4.48 6.30 17.95
CA ASP A 219 3.04 6.13 18.20
C ASP A 219 2.22 6.53 16.97
N ILE A 220 1.20 5.73 16.67
CA ILE A 220 0.33 5.94 15.52
C ILE A 220 -0.69 7.02 15.85
N LEU A 221 -0.81 8.02 14.99
CA LEU A 221 -1.69 9.16 15.15
C LEU A 221 -2.96 9.06 14.31
N THR A 222 -2.89 8.34 13.19
CA THR A 222 -4.00 8.23 12.24
C THR A 222 -4.20 6.80 11.82
N GLU A 223 -5.42 6.45 11.44
CA GLU A 223 -5.77 5.19 10.79
C GLU A 223 -6.71 5.44 9.60
N GLY A 224 -6.99 4.43 8.82
CA GLY A 224 -7.76 4.46 7.57
C GLY A 224 -6.92 3.91 6.43
N TYR A 225 -7.37 4.03 5.20
CA TYR A 225 -6.66 3.52 4.03
C TYR A 225 -6.09 2.10 4.24
N ALA A 226 -7.01 1.12 4.42
CA ALA A 226 -6.69 -0.28 4.65
C ALA A 226 -5.83 -0.55 5.91
N THR A 227 -6.00 0.25 6.95
CA THR A 227 -5.32 0.07 8.24
C THR A 227 -6.30 0.20 9.40
N GLN A 228 -6.14 -0.63 10.42
CA GLN A 228 -6.87 -0.55 11.68
C GLN A 228 -5.97 -0.98 12.83
N ASN A 229 -5.98 -0.25 13.93
CA ASN A 229 -5.15 -0.51 15.13
C ASN A 229 -3.65 -0.66 14.82
N GLY A 230 -3.14 -0.01 13.78
CA GLY A 230 -1.75 -0.14 13.36
C GLY A 230 -1.43 -1.42 12.60
N GLU A 231 -2.43 -2.19 12.19
CA GLU A 231 -2.28 -3.40 11.39
C GLU A 231 -2.90 -3.21 10.01
N LEU A 232 -2.39 -3.96 9.04
CA LEU A 232 -2.92 -3.98 7.69
C LEU A 232 -4.33 -4.62 7.68
N ALA A 233 -5.31 -3.87 7.20
CA ALA A 233 -6.72 -4.26 7.12
C ALA A 233 -7.23 -4.14 5.68
N LEU A 234 -6.99 -5.17 4.85
CA LEU A 234 -7.34 -5.15 3.43
C LEU A 234 -8.83 -5.38 3.15
N GLY A 235 -9.62 -5.75 4.16
CA GLY A 235 -11.02 -6.10 3.98
C GLY A 235 -11.79 -6.13 5.29
N ARG A 236 -12.74 -7.06 5.38
CA ARG A 236 -13.62 -7.28 6.54
C ARG A 236 -13.67 -8.75 6.90
N ASN A 237 -13.83 -9.04 8.19
CA ASN A 237 -14.08 -10.40 8.65
C ASN A 237 -15.57 -10.74 8.47
N LEU A 238 -15.87 -11.79 7.71
CA LEU A 238 -17.21 -12.19 7.36
C LEU A 238 -17.49 -13.62 7.83
N LEU A 239 -18.69 -13.86 8.33
CA LEU A 239 -19.14 -15.22 8.61
C LEU A 239 -19.57 -15.88 7.30
N VAL A 240 -18.89 -16.96 6.92
CA VAL A 240 -19.09 -17.70 5.67
C VAL A 240 -19.63 -19.10 5.94
N ALA A 241 -20.65 -19.51 5.18
CA ALA A 241 -21.11 -20.89 5.15
C ALA A 241 -20.74 -21.54 3.82
N TYR A 242 -19.96 -22.62 3.87
CA TYR A 242 -19.58 -23.43 2.70
C TYR A 242 -20.63 -24.51 2.46
N MET A 243 -21.65 -24.18 1.68
CA MET A 243 -22.76 -25.12 1.37
C MET A 243 -23.44 -24.74 0.06
N PRO A 244 -24.06 -25.70 -0.66
CA PRO A 244 -24.95 -25.39 -1.77
C PRO A 244 -26.20 -24.64 -1.25
N TRP A 245 -26.62 -23.58 -1.93
CA TRP A 245 -27.80 -22.82 -1.55
C TRP A 245 -28.76 -22.67 -2.73
N LYS A 246 -29.71 -23.60 -2.85
CA LYS A 246 -30.81 -23.57 -3.83
C LYS A 246 -30.34 -23.33 -5.28
N GLY A 247 -29.10 -23.66 -5.60
CA GLY A 247 -28.50 -23.41 -6.93
C GLY A 247 -28.02 -21.97 -7.19
N TYR A 248 -28.27 -21.02 -6.28
CA TYR A 248 -27.89 -19.61 -6.47
C TYR A 248 -26.37 -19.35 -6.33
N ASN A 249 -25.63 -20.29 -5.76
CA ASN A 249 -24.17 -20.24 -5.63
C ASN A 249 -23.47 -21.29 -6.51
N TYR A 250 -24.05 -21.59 -7.68
CA TYR A 250 -23.45 -22.48 -8.67
C TYR A 250 -22.14 -21.87 -9.22
N GLU A 251 -21.11 -22.72 -9.37
CA GLU A 251 -19.74 -22.33 -9.76
C GLU A 251 -19.13 -21.28 -8.79
N ASP A 252 -18.75 -20.11 -9.30
CA ASP A 252 -18.11 -19.03 -8.55
C ASP A 252 -19.11 -17.99 -8.00
N ALA A 253 -20.42 -18.27 -8.08
CA ALA A 253 -21.44 -17.39 -7.56
C ALA A 253 -21.47 -17.40 -6.02
N ILE A 254 -21.61 -16.23 -5.42
CA ILE A 254 -21.68 -16.05 -3.96
C ILE A 254 -23.01 -15.39 -3.60
N VAL A 255 -23.71 -15.98 -2.64
CA VAL A 255 -24.93 -15.39 -2.08
C VAL A 255 -24.53 -14.53 -0.88
N LEU A 256 -24.90 -13.25 -0.93
CA LEU A 256 -24.61 -12.27 0.11
C LEU A 256 -25.86 -11.93 0.92
N ASN A 257 -25.69 -11.62 2.21
CA ASN A 257 -26.74 -11.07 3.03
C ASN A 257 -26.92 -9.57 2.70
N GLU A 258 -28.17 -9.11 2.62
CA GLU A 258 -28.51 -7.70 2.37
C GLU A 258 -27.90 -6.74 3.41
N ARG A 259 -27.64 -7.21 4.61
CA ARG A 259 -26.95 -6.46 5.66
C ARG A 259 -25.63 -5.86 5.19
N MET A 260 -24.88 -6.58 4.33
CA MET A 260 -23.59 -6.12 3.81
C MET A 260 -23.72 -4.82 3.00
N VAL A 261 -24.82 -4.67 2.27
CA VAL A 261 -25.11 -3.46 1.50
C VAL A 261 -25.67 -2.37 2.40
N ARG A 262 -26.62 -2.73 3.28
CA ARG A 262 -27.31 -1.76 4.15
C ARG A 262 -26.38 -1.11 5.19
N GLU A 263 -25.39 -1.83 5.69
CA GLU A 263 -24.43 -1.36 6.70
C GLU A 263 -23.10 -0.90 6.09
N ASP A 264 -23.00 -0.76 4.77
CA ASP A 264 -21.80 -0.31 4.06
C ASP A 264 -20.52 -1.11 4.40
N ILE A 265 -20.67 -2.43 4.62
CA ILE A 265 -19.57 -3.28 5.11
C ILE A 265 -18.42 -3.34 4.10
N LEU A 266 -18.71 -3.44 2.80
CA LEU A 266 -17.72 -3.52 1.72
C LEU A 266 -17.73 -2.27 0.83
N THR A 267 -18.26 -1.16 1.30
CA THR A 267 -18.38 0.07 0.54
C THR A 267 -17.03 0.75 0.39
N SER A 268 -16.74 1.23 -0.80
CA SER A 268 -15.53 1.99 -1.16
C SER A 268 -15.89 3.28 -1.87
N VAL A 269 -15.00 4.26 -1.82
CA VAL A 269 -15.14 5.55 -2.51
C VAL A 269 -14.15 5.61 -3.65
N HIS A 270 -14.63 5.90 -4.85
CA HIS A 270 -13.83 6.10 -6.05
C HIS A 270 -13.92 7.55 -6.50
N VAL A 271 -12.78 8.14 -6.82
CA VAL A 271 -12.67 9.52 -7.30
C VAL A 271 -12.13 9.52 -8.71
N SER A 272 -12.96 9.91 -9.67
CA SER A 272 -12.54 10.12 -11.05
C SER A 272 -12.30 11.60 -11.30
N GLU A 273 -11.26 11.91 -12.01
CA GLU A 273 -10.91 13.29 -12.40
C GLU A 273 -10.98 13.39 -13.91
N TYR A 274 -11.74 14.37 -14.38
CA TYR A 274 -11.85 14.71 -15.78
C TYR A 274 -11.28 16.10 -16.01
N SER A 275 -10.33 16.21 -16.93
CA SER A 275 -9.70 17.47 -17.30
C SER A 275 -9.97 17.76 -18.77
N LEU A 276 -10.23 19.02 -19.09
CA LEU A 276 -10.49 19.46 -20.43
C LEU A 276 -9.74 20.77 -20.70
N GLU A 277 -9.05 20.84 -21.84
CA GLU A 277 -8.30 22.00 -22.26
C GLU A 277 -9.10 22.82 -23.27
N VAL A 278 -9.09 24.15 -23.09
CA VAL A 278 -9.61 25.09 -24.07
C VAL A 278 -8.48 25.50 -25.01
N ARG A 279 -8.67 25.30 -26.31
CA ARG A 279 -7.64 25.53 -27.33
C ARG A 279 -8.06 26.68 -28.27
N GLU A 280 -7.06 27.35 -28.80
CA GLU A 280 -7.26 28.29 -29.88
C GLU A 280 -7.24 27.54 -31.23
N THR A 281 -8.34 27.61 -31.98
CA THR A 281 -8.43 27.00 -33.30
C THR A 281 -8.27 28.06 -34.40
N LYS A 282 -7.94 27.64 -35.62
CA LYS A 282 -7.84 28.55 -36.80
C LYS A 282 -9.12 29.37 -37.08
N ARG A 283 -10.26 28.98 -36.52
CA ARG A 283 -11.58 29.60 -36.69
C ARG A 283 -12.11 30.33 -35.46
N GLY A 284 -11.32 30.42 -34.39
CA GLY A 284 -11.65 31.06 -33.14
C GLY A 284 -11.30 30.24 -31.92
N MET A 285 -11.45 30.83 -30.75
CA MET A 285 -11.23 30.13 -29.47
C MET A 285 -12.41 29.20 -29.17
N GLU A 286 -12.10 28.07 -28.55
CA GLU A 286 -13.10 27.25 -27.89
C GLU A 286 -13.64 27.99 -26.67
N GLU A 287 -14.86 27.75 -26.29
CA GLU A 287 -15.52 28.45 -25.17
C GLU A 287 -16.18 27.44 -24.25
N LEU A 288 -16.00 27.66 -22.93
CA LEU A 288 -16.71 26.93 -21.89
C LEU A 288 -18.07 27.60 -21.66
N THR A 289 -19.15 26.84 -21.79
CA THR A 289 -20.51 27.33 -21.61
C THR A 289 -21.48 26.23 -21.20
N SER A 290 -22.51 26.60 -20.48
CA SER A 290 -23.64 25.71 -20.18
C SER A 290 -24.65 25.61 -21.34
N ASP A 291 -24.62 26.56 -22.30
CA ASP A 291 -25.50 26.58 -23.47
C ASP A 291 -24.89 25.76 -24.62
N ILE A 292 -25.21 24.47 -24.65
CA ILE A 292 -24.68 23.53 -25.63
C ILE A 292 -25.78 23.21 -26.64
N PRO A 293 -25.56 23.45 -27.94
CA PRO A 293 -26.55 23.14 -28.97
C PRO A 293 -26.79 21.63 -29.09
N ASN A 294 -28.06 21.26 -29.35
CA ASN A 294 -28.51 19.87 -29.56
C ASN A 294 -28.36 18.93 -28.37
N VAL A 295 -28.33 19.45 -27.17
CA VAL A 295 -28.32 18.69 -25.93
C VAL A 295 -29.59 19.03 -25.14
N SER A 296 -30.13 18.05 -24.39
CA SER A 296 -31.31 18.28 -23.56
C SER A 296 -30.93 19.16 -22.35
N GLU A 297 -31.85 20.04 -21.94
CA GLU A 297 -31.68 20.87 -20.74
C GLU A 297 -31.47 20.05 -19.48
N ASP A 298 -31.98 18.82 -19.42
CA ASP A 298 -31.81 17.92 -18.30
C ASP A 298 -30.34 17.49 -18.11
N ALA A 299 -29.58 17.31 -19.20
CA ALA A 299 -28.16 16.91 -19.13
C ALA A 299 -27.25 18.07 -18.73
N THR A 300 -27.67 19.31 -18.86
CA THR A 300 -26.89 20.53 -18.53
C THR A 300 -27.38 21.26 -17.29
N LYS A 301 -28.45 20.75 -16.63
CA LYS A 301 -29.11 21.39 -15.47
C LYS A 301 -28.19 21.71 -14.31
N ASP A 302 -27.13 20.92 -14.12
CA ASP A 302 -26.19 21.05 -13.02
C ASP A 302 -24.91 21.79 -13.37
N LEU A 303 -24.82 22.37 -14.58
CA LEU A 303 -23.71 23.23 -14.99
C LEU A 303 -23.88 24.65 -14.43
N ASP A 304 -22.76 25.27 -14.06
CA ASP A 304 -22.70 26.68 -13.70
C ASP A 304 -22.62 27.60 -14.96
N GLU A 305 -22.54 28.89 -14.75
CA GLU A 305 -22.39 29.89 -15.83
C GLU A 305 -21.13 29.68 -16.68
N ARG A 306 -20.13 29.00 -16.12
CA ARG A 306 -18.87 28.65 -16.79
C ARG A 306 -18.90 27.29 -17.48
N GLY A 307 -20.06 26.62 -17.49
CA GLY A 307 -20.20 25.30 -18.07
C GLY A 307 -19.53 24.16 -17.29
N ILE A 308 -19.24 24.35 -16.00
CA ILE A 308 -18.67 23.32 -15.13
C ILE A 308 -19.74 22.86 -14.14
N VAL A 309 -19.78 21.55 -13.87
CA VAL A 309 -20.72 20.99 -12.91
C VAL A 309 -20.52 21.60 -11.53
N ARG A 310 -21.60 22.00 -10.87
CA ARG A 310 -21.55 22.60 -9.52
C ARG A 310 -21.19 21.58 -8.45
N VAL A 311 -20.49 22.04 -7.41
CA VAL A 311 -20.15 21.22 -6.25
C VAL A 311 -21.43 20.74 -5.53
N GLY A 312 -21.52 19.44 -5.23
CA GLY A 312 -22.65 18.80 -4.58
C GLY A 312 -23.75 18.32 -5.53
N ALA A 313 -23.61 18.49 -6.86
CA ALA A 313 -24.53 17.92 -7.81
C ALA A 313 -24.46 16.39 -7.83
N HIS A 314 -25.63 15.75 -7.91
CA HIS A 314 -25.73 14.30 -8.14
C HIS A 314 -25.77 14.06 -9.64
N VAL A 315 -24.71 13.45 -10.17
CA VAL A 315 -24.57 13.17 -11.61
C VAL A 315 -24.89 11.71 -11.93
N VAL A 316 -25.48 11.49 -13.07
CA VAL A 316 -25.84 10.17 -13.59
C VAL A 316 -25.22 9.97 -14.97
N PRO A 317 -25.10 8.72 -15.46
CA PRO A 317 -24.63 8.47 -16.81
C PRO A 317 -25.46 9.22 -17.86
N GLY A 318 -24.78 10.00 -18.71
CA GLY A 318 -25.40 10.87 -19.71
C GLY A 318 -25.42 12.36 -19.36
N ASP A 319 -25.14 12.75 -18.12
CA ASP A 319 -25.01 14.15 -17.73
C ASP A 319 -23.66 14.72 -18.22
N ILE A 320 -23.67 15.99 -18.57
CA ILE A 320 -22.47 16.71 -19.00
C ILE A 320 -21.79 17.31 -17.78
N LEU A 321 -20.51 16.98 -17.59
CA LEU A 321 -19.69 17.50 -16.48
C LEU A 321 -19.05 18.84 -16.81
N ILE A 322 -18.60 19.02 -18.07
CA ILE A 322 -17.98 20.24 -18.57
C ILE A 322 -18.54 20.53 -19.96
N GLY A 323 -19.15 21.69 -20.12
CA GLY A 323 -19.69 22.16 -21.42
C GLY A 323 -18.62 22.94 -22.16
N LYS A 324 -18.25 22.47 -23.36
CA LYS A 324 -17.33 23.16 -24.27
C LYS A 324 -17.92 23.25 -25.68
N ILE A 325 -17.84 24.41 -26.29
CA ILE A 325 -18.22 24.64 -27.68
C ILE A 325 -16.96 24.91 -28.49
N THR A 326 -16.86 24.23 -29.64
CA THR A 326 -15.80 24.47 -30.64
C THR A 326 -16.40 25.12 -31.89
N PRO A 327 -15.78 26.18 -32.46
CA PRO A 327 -16.23 26.77 -33.70
C PRO A 327 -16.27 25.75 -34.84
N LYS A 328 -17.34 25.78 -35.66
CA LYS A 328 -17.59 24.81 -36.74
C LYS A 328 -16.37 24.60 -37.64
N GLY A 329 -15.88 23.38 -37.68
CA GLY A 329 -15.04 22.92 -38.77
C GLY A 329 -13.83 22.09 -38.45
N GLU A 330 -13.52 21.67 -37.28
CA GLU A 330 -12.49 20.62 -37.01
C GLU A 330 -12.20 20.47 -35.53
N SER A 331 -12.60 19.38 -34.99
CA SER A 331 -11.81 18.71 -33.93
C SER A 331 -12.08 17.21 -34.05
N ASP A 332 -11.01 16.42 -34.11
CA ASP A 332 -11.14 15.04 -33.68
C ASP A 332 -11.19 15.10 -32.13
N PRO A 333 -12.40 14.95 -31.55
CA PRO A 333 -12.52 14.97 -30.11
C PRO A 333 -11.72 13.82 -29.51
N SER A 334 -11.03 14.07 -28.41
CA SER A 334 -10.33 13.04 -27.65
C SER A 334 -11.32 11.95 -27.20
N PRO A 335 -10.84 10.73 -26.86
CA PRO A 335 -11.74 9.70 -26.35
C PRO A 335 -12.55 10.15 -25.13
N GLU A 336 -12.00 11.02 -24.30
CA GLU A 336 -12.63 11.59 -23.10
C GLU A 336 -13.70 12.66 -23.44
N GLU A 337 -13.52 13.36 -24.56
CA GLU A 337 -14.52 14.32 -25.08
C GLU A 337 -15.69 13.61 -25.78
N LYS A 338 -15.55 12.32 -26.11
CA LYS A 338 -16.61 11.50 -26.74
C LYS A 338 -17.48 10.78 -25.71
N LEU A 339 -17.02 10.65 -24.48
CA LEU A 339 -17.73 10.03 -23.36
C LEU A 339 -18.69 11.04 -22.72
#